data_d22d9ac69b5f6ba740ca4181c468c4a8
#
_entry.id   d22d9ac69b5f6ba740ca4181c468c4a8
#
_cell.length_a   1.000
_cell.length_b   1.000
_cell.length_c   1.000
_cell.angle_alpha   90.00
_cell.angle_beta   90.00
_cell.angle_gamma   90.00
#
_symmetry.space_group_name_H-M   'P 1'
#
loop_
_entity.id
_entity.type
_entity.pdbx_description
1 polymer ?
#
loop_
_entity_poly.entity_id
_entity_poly.type
_entity_poly.pdbx_seq_one_letter_code
_entity_poly.pdbx_strand_id
1 'polypeptide(L)'
;KLDVFSHCAIDTIYINDTNYVVPGGAACYCSLMANALKFDVSLHTKFGSDFSLVDYLSKNKIIIKNGLSEKETTKFTLKILSSDRTIFLENQCGDINYVGLDSGNVLISPIFSEISDKVFEKIKKDSNFIFLDPQGFLRRKDTKNKIYLEKTDMNLSSVSAIKISPDELECFTNNRDADGMSYLQKKGIENVILTNKQNISLLSKDKIYTILLPDLELFDTTGVGDIFSATFCCTMIKENDILWALSFAGGAAQAALESKRIGLEKIP
;
A
#
# COMPACT_ATOMS: atom_id res chain seq x y z
N LYS A 1 -16.71 -3.00 7.28
CA LYS A 1 -16.01 -1.72 7.44
C LYS A 1 -14.50 -1.93 7.41
N LEU A 2 -13.76 -0.93 6.92
CA LEU A 2 -12.30 -0.92 6.86
C LEU A 2 -11.78 0.47 7.20
N ASP A 3 -10.81 0.55 8.10
CA ASP A 3 -10.01 1.75 8.35
C ASP A 3 -8.73 1.68 7.49
N VAL A 4 -8.45 2.70 6.69
CA VAL A 4 -7.28 2.79 5.82
C VAL A 4 -6.39 3.92 6.31
N PHE A 5 -5.10 3.63 6.54
CA PHE A 5 -4.09 4.61 6.96
C PHE A 5 -3.04 4.80 5.86
N SER A 6 -3.04 5.94 5.23
CA SER A 6 -2.07 6.34 4.19
C SER A 6 -2.24 7.81 3.80
N HIS A 7 -1.21 8.43 3.22
CA HIS A 7 -1.35 9.74 2.56
C HIS A 7 -2.04 9.65 1.21
N CYS A 8 -2.85 10.67 0.90
CA CYS A 8 -3.11 11.06 -0.48
C CYS A 8 -1.82 11.66 -1.08
N ALA A 9 -1.62 11.47 -2.38
CA ALA A 9 -0.47 12.01 -3.09
C ALA A 9 -0.86 12.61 -4.45
N ILE A 10 0.04 13.41 -4.99
CA ILE A 10 0.02 13.87 -6.39
C ILE A 10 1.29 13.33 -7.03
N ASP A 11 1.14 12.43 -8.00
CA ASP A 11 2.24 11.76 -8.66
C ASP A 11 2.47 12.38 -10.05
N THR A 12 3.72 12.78 -10.34
CA THR A 12 4.17 13.11 -11.69
C THR A 12 4.91 11.90 -12.27
N ILE A 13 4.30 11.23 -13.23
CA ILE A 13 4.81 9.98 -13.82
C ILE A 13 5.39 10.29 -15.19
N TYR A 14 6.69 10.02 -15.36
CA TYR A 14 7.38 10.10 -16.63
C TYR A 14 7.51 8.72 -17.25
N ILE A 15 6.89 8.54 -18.43
CA ILE A 15 6.99 7.32 -19.23
C ILE A 15 7.51 7.74 -20.61
N ASN A 16 8.73 7.34 -20.95
CA ASN A 16 9.44 7.83 -22.12
C ASN A 16 9.49 9.37 -22.13
N ASP A 17 9.02 10.02 -23.20
CA ASP A 17 9.02 11.48 -23.37
C ASP A 17 7.72 12.16 -22.89
N THR A 18 6.81 11.41 -22.28
CA THR A 18 5.51 11.92 -21.81
C THR A 18 5.45 11.95 -20.30
N ASN A 19 4.84 13.00 -19.75
CA ASN A 19 4.56 13.08 -18.33
C ASN A 19 3.05 13.15 -18.06
N TYR A 20 2.66 12.59 -16.92
CA TYR A 20 1.28 12.57 -16.44
C TYR A 20 1.27 13.04 -14.99
N VAL A 21 0.44 14.02 -14.68
CA VAL A 21 0.20 14.46 -13.31
C VAL A 21 -1.12 13.89 -12.86
N VAL A 22 -1.09 12.96 -11.90
CA VAL A 22 -2.27 12.23 -11.45
C VAL A 22 -2.37 12.26 -9.94
N PRO A 23 -3.58 12.41 -9.39
CA PRO A 23 -3.80 12.16 -7.98
C PRO A 23 -3.67 10.66 -7.71
N GLY A 24 -3.10 10.31 -6.56
CA GLY A 24 -2.78 8.92 -6.21
C GLY A 24 -2.49 8.77 -4.73
N GLY A 25 -1.43 8.02 -4.44
CA GLY A 25 -1.08 7.55 -3.12
C GLY A 25 -1.91 6.32 -2.72
N ALA A 26 -1.36 5.49 -1.85
CA ALA A 26 -2.04 4.28 -1.39
C ALA A 26 -3.40 4.60 -0.74
N ALA A 27 -3.58 5.78 -0.14
CA ALA A 27 -4.87 6.26 0.36
C ALA A 27 -5.99 6.16 -0.68
N CYS A 28 -5.73 6.64 -1.91
CA CYS A 28 -6.72 6.64 -2.98
C CYS A 28 -6.97 5.24 -3.54
N TYR A 29 -5.89 4.53 -3.90
CA TYR A 29 -6.02 3.18 -4.48
C TYR A 29 -6.69 2.21 -3.52
N CYS A 30 -6.24 2.15 -2.27
CA CYS A 30 -6.80 1.24 -1.27
C CYS A 30 -8.25 1.57 -0.95
N SER A 31 -8.58 2.85 -0.75
CA SER A 31 -9.93 3.25 -0.37
C SER A 31 -10.93 3.05 -1.49
N LEU A 32 -10.59 3.41 -2.72
CA LEU A 32 -11.47 3.23 -3.88
C LEU A 32 -11.66 1.75 -4.22
N MET A 33 -10.58 0.94 -4.14
CA MET A 33 -10.69 -0.50 -4.35
C MET A 33 -11.55 -1.16 -3.28
N ALA A 34 -11.36 -0.83 -1.99
CA ALA A 34 -12.21 -1.34 -0.93
C ALA A 34 -13.68 -0.94 -1.09
N ASN A 35 -13.94 0.31 -1.54
CA ASN A 35 -15.28 0.78 -1.84
C ASN A 35 -15.91 0.02 -3.03
N ALA A 36 -15.15 -0.26 -4.09
CA ALA A 36 -15.61 -1.09 -5.21
C ALA A 36 -16.02 -2.50 -4.73
N LEU A 37 -15.32 -3.06 -3.73
CA LEU A 37 -15.65 -4.32 -3.06
C LEU A 37 -16.77 -4.20 -2.01
N LYS A 38 -17.45 -3.04 -1.95
CA LYS A 38 -18.60 -2.75 -1.07
C LYS A 38 -18.26 -2.68 0.42
N PHE A 39 -17.06 -2.24 0.73
CA PHE A 39 -16.71 -1.88 2.10
C PHE A 39 -17.02 -0.41 2.39
N ASP A 40 -17.54 -0.15 3.58
CA ASP A 40 -17.55 1.19 4.15
C ASP A 40 -16.13 1.54 4.58
N VAL A 41 -15.57 2.62 4.06
CA VAL A 41 -14.18 3.01 4.27
C VAL A 41 -14.08 4.26 5.13
N SER A 42 -13.28 4.19 6.20
CA SER A 42 -12.80 5.32 6.97
C SER A 42 -11.34 5.56 6.62
N LEU A 43 -11.06 6.66 5.93
CA LEU A 43 -9.72 7.00 5.43
C LEU A 43 -9.03 7.97 6.40
N HIS A 44 -8.01 7.49 7.10
CA HIS A 44 -7.09 8.26 7.91
C HIS A 44 -5.92 8.71 7.05
N THR A 45 -5.91 9.98 6.66
CA THR A 45 -4.99 10.53 5.67
C THR A 45 -4.58 11.96 5.98
N LYS A 46 -3.64 12.50 5.20
CA LYS A 46 -3.36 13.92 5.10
C LYS A 46 -3.17 14.33 3.64
N PHE A 47 -3.63 15.55 3.33
CA PHE A 47 -3.46 16.24 2.05
C PHE A 47 -3.56 17.75 2.26
N GLY A 48 -2.99 18.50 1.35
CA GLY A 48 -3.10 19.97 1.32
C GLY A 48 -4.32 20.47 0.55
N SER A 49 -4.52 21.77 0.51
CA SER A 49 -5.59 22.42 -0.29
C SER A 49 -5.44 22.23 -1.80
N ASP A 50 -4.27 21.77 -2.24
CA ASP A 50 -3.94 21.46 -3.64
C ASP A 50 -4.40 20.08 -4.11
N PHE A 51 -5.02 19.26 -3.23
CA PHE A 51 -5.52 17.92 -3.58
C PHE A 51 -6.94 17.97 -4.17
N SER A 52 -7.08 17.56 -5.43
CA SER A 52 -8.31 17.77 -6.21
C SER A 52 -9.39 16.70 -6.02
N LEU A 53 -9.09 15.53 -5.38
CA LEU A 53 -10.03 14.41 -5.33
C LEU A 53 -10.91 14.33 -4.08
N VAL A 54 -10.91 15.32 -3.20
CA VAL A 54 -11.68 15.29 -1.94
C VAL A 54 -13.16 15.03 -2.20
N ASP A 55 -13.75 15.77 -3.14
CA ASP A 55 -15.15 15.61 -3.51
C ASP A 55 -15.44 14.25 -4.16
N TYR A 56 -14.50 13.74 -4.96
CA TYR A 56 -14.63 12.43 -5.58
C TYR A 56 -14.63 11.30 -4.54
N LEU A 57 -13.72 11.34 -3.58
CA LEU A 57 -13.69 10.39 -2.47
C LEU A 57 -14.98 10.45 -1.64
N SER A 58 -15.46 11.65 -1.34
CA SER A 58 -16.71 11.86 -0.59
C SER A 58 -17.92 11.35 -1.34
N LYS A 59 -18.01 11.57 -2.67
CA LYS A 59 -19.09 11.03 -3.53
C LYS A 59 -19.09 9.50 -3.55
N ASN A 60 -17.93 8.87 -3.43
CA ASN A 60 -17.79 7.43 -3.26
C ASN A 60 -17.98 6.95 -1.81
N LYS A 61 -18.57 7.80 -0.94
CA LYS A 61 -18.89 7.48 0.46
C LYS A 61 -17.66 7.11 1.32
N ILE A 62 -16.46 7.53 0.93
CA ILE A 62 -15.26 7.37 1.74
C ILE A 62 -15.25 8.47 2.80
N ILE A 63 -15.22 8.07 4.06
CA ILE A 63 -15.21 8.99 5.20
C ILE A 63 -13.78 9.41 5.50
N ILE A 64 -13.44 10.66 5.21
CA ILE A 64 -12.10 11.20 5.45
C ILE A 64 -11.98 11.65 6.91
N LYS A 65 -11.02 11.11 7.63
CA LYS A 65 -10.72 11.42 9.03
C LYS A 65 -9.58 12.44 9.14
N ASN A 66 -9.90 13.68 9.49
CA ASN A 66 -8.94 14.75 9.74
C ASN A 66 -7.90 14.93 8.62
N GLY A 67 -8.37 14.92 7.35
CA GLY A 67 -7.50 14.85 6.17
C GLY A 67 -6.77 16.16 5.83
N LEU A 68 -7.40 17.33 5.98
CA LEU A 68 -6.81 18.61 5.59
C LEU A 68 -5.59 18.98 6.43
N SER A 69 -4.54 19.41 5.78
CA SER A 69 -3.27 19.89 6.35
C SER A 69 -2.97 21.31 5.87
N GLU A 70 -2.22 22.07 6.67
CA GLU A 70 -1.66 23.36 6.25
C GLU A 70 -0.49 23.20 5.26
N LYS A 71 0.16 22.01 5.24
CA LYS A 71 1.19 21.67 4.26
C LYS A 71 0.54 21.21 2.97
N GLU A 72 1.23 21.44 1.85
CA GLU A 72 0.83 20.86 0.56
C GLU A 72 0.77 19.33 0.59
N THR A 73 0.01 18.76 -0.32
CA THR A 73 -0.10 17.31 -0.52
C THR A 73 1.26 16.66 -0.77
N THR A 74 1.46 15.43 -0.32
CA THR A 74 2.65 14.66 -0.65
C THR A 74 2.77 14.51 -2.16
N LYS A 75 3.95 14.81 -2.71
CA LYS A 75 4.21 14.80 -4.15
C LYS A 75 5.40 13.92 -4.47
N PHE A 76 5.23 13.04 -5.45
CA PHE A 76 6.31 12.23 -5.99
C PHE A 76 6.52 12.49 -7.48
N THR A 77 7.78 12.39 -7.90
CA THR A 77 8.16 12.25 -9.31
C THR A 77 8.64 10.82 -9.54
N LEU A 78 7.99 10.12 -10.47
CA LEU A 78 8.29 8.75 -10.85
C LEU A 78 8.85 8.75 -12.27
N LYS A 79 10.07 8.25 -12.44
CA LYS A 79 10.71 8.08 -13.76
C LYS A 79 10.76 6.60 -14.07
N ILE A 80 10.07 6.19 -15.14
CA ILE A 80 10.00 4.80 -15.61
C ILE A 80 10.82 4.72 -16.90
N LEU A 81 11.93 3.96 -16.84
CA LEU A 81 12.80 3.70 -17.98
C LEU A 81 12.89 2.17 -18.15
N SER A 82 12.21 1.64 -19.14
CA SER A 82 12.10 0.19 -19.36
C SER A 82 11.54 -0.53 -18.11
N SER A 83 12.33 -1.38 -17.46
CA SER A 83 11.96 -2.09 -16.22
C SER A 83 12.33 -1.33 -14.95
N ASP A 84 13.11 -0.26 -15.04
CA ASP A 84 13.62 0.46 -13.88
C ASP A 84 12.73 1.63 -13.52
N ARG A 85 12.46 1.76 -12.22
CA ARG A 85 11.66 2.83 -11.66
C ARG A 85 12.47 3.60 -10.63
N THR A 86 12.60 4.90 -10.83
CA THR A 86 13.20 5.80 -9.86
C THR A 86 12.13 6.74 -9.31
N ILE A 87 12.12 6.92 -7.99
CA ILE A 87 11.13 7.74 -7.29
C ILE A 87 11.85 8.87 -6.57
N PHE A 88 11.32 10.08 -6.68
CA PHE A 88 11.77 11.26 -5.96
C PHE A 88 10.62 11.82 -5.12
N LEU A 89 10.91 12.23 -3.89
CA LEU A 89 9.95 12.93 -3.03
C LEU A 89 10.12 14.44 -3.23
N GLU A 90 9.13 15.07 -3.84
CA GLU A 90 9.16 16.52 -4.08
C GLU A 90 8.60 17.29 -2.87
N ASN A 91 7.55 16.79 -2.26
CA ASN A 91 6.93 17.36 -1.06
C ASN A 91 6.40 16.27 -0.13
N GLN A 92 6.41 16.54 1.17
CA GLN A 92 5.81 15.69 2.21
C GLN A 92 4.77 16.47 3.00
N CYS A 93 3.55 15.94 3.05
CA CYS A 93 2.45 16.48 3.85
C CYS A 93 2.70 16.30 5.36
N GLY A 94 1.75 16.73 6.18
CA GLY A 94 1.79 16.54 7.62
C GLY A 94 1.55 15.10 8.05
N ASP A 95 1.99 14.73 9.26
CA ASP A 95 1.81 13.37 9.79
C ASP A 95 0.34 13.03 10.04
N ILE A 96 0.00 11.74 9.90
CA ILE A 96 -1.32 11.23 10.22
C ILE A 96 -1.47 11.16 11.74
N ASN A 97 -2.52 11.79 12.27
CA ASN A 97 -2.87 11.71 13.67
C ASN A 97 -3.85 10.56 13.92
N TYR A 98 -3.66 9.86 15.02
CA TYR A 98 -4.62 8.84 15.46
C TYR A 98 -5.84 9.49 16.13
N VAL A 99 -7.02 9.23 15.57
CA VAL A 99 -8.31 9.76 16.05
C VAL A 99 -9.32 8.66 16.40
N GLY A 100 -8.82 7.43 16.65
CA GLY A 100 -9.64 6.22 16.88
C GLY A 100 -9.97 5.49 15.59
N LEU A 101 -10.52 4.28 15.72
CA LEU A 101 -10.96 3.41 14.61
C LEU A 101 -12.48 3.38 14.54
N ASP A 102 -13.02 3.26 13.33
CA ASP A 102 -14.45 3.00 13.10
C ASP A 102 -14.74 1.50 12.97
N SER A 103 -13.70 0.69 12.81
CA SER A 103 -13.77 -0.78 12.80
C SER A 103 -12.52 -1.37 13.46
N GLY A 104 -12.52 -2.65 13.71
CA GLY A 104 -11.32 -3.36 14.15
C GLY A 104 -10.45 -3.88 13.01
N ASN A 105 -10.84 -3.61 11.75
CA ASN A 105 -10.13 -4.07 10.56
C ASN A 105 -9.36 -2.90 9.96
N VAL A 106 -8.05 -3.04 9.82
CA VAL A 106 -7.18 -1.93 9.42
C VAL A 106 -6.27 -2.35 8.27
N LEU A 107 -6.19 -1.51 7.25
CA LEU A 107 -5.19 -1.55 6.20
C LEU A 107 -4.23 -0.37 6.40
N ILE A 108 -2.96 -0.67 6.66
CA ILE A 108 -1.89 0.32 6.85
C ILE A 108 -0.96 0.25 5.64
N SER A 109 -0.94 1.30 4.84
CA SER A 109 -0.09 1.39 3.64
C SER A 109 0.53 2.78 3.53
N PRO A 110 1.44 3.16 4.45
CA PRO A 110 2.12 4.45 4.39
C PRO A 110 2.97 4.55 3.11
N ILE A 111 3.11 5.78 2.60
CA ILE A 111 3.89 6.03 1.38
C ILE A 111 5.25 6.68 1.65
N PHE A 112 5.39 7.46 2.75
CA PHE A 112 6.66 8.04 3.18
C PHE A 112 6.61 8.59 4.61
N SER A 113 6.85 7.73 5.61
CA SER A 113 7.06 8.09 7.03
C SER A 113 5.94 8.93 7.67
N GLU A 114 4.72 8.91 7.14
CA GLU A 114 3.58 9.70 7.63
C GLU A 114 2.90 9.13 8.87
N ILE A 115 3.25 7.91 9.26
CA ILE A 115 2.74 7.24 10.44
C ILE A 115 3.89 7.06 11.43
N SER A 116 3.84 7.75 12.56
CA SER A 116 4.84 7.59 13.60
C SER A 116 4.68 6.26 14.36
N ASP A 117 5.75 5.77 15.00
CA ASP A 117 5.71 4.56 15.84
C ASP A 117 4.62 4.66 16.92
N LYS A 118 4.44 5.83 17.51
CA LYS A 118 3.39 6.07 18.51
C LYS A 118 1.98 5.89 17.94
N VAL A 119 1.76 6.32 16.71
CA VAL A 119 0.47 6.13 16.01
C VAL A 119 0.29 4.66 15.65
N PHE A 120 1.34 4.01 15.12
CA PHE A 120 1.31 2.60 14.78
C PHE A 120 1.00 1.71 15.99
N GLU A 121 1.63 1.95 17.15
CA GLU A 121 1.34 1.21 18.38
C GLU A 121 -0.12 1.40 18.86
N LYS A 122 -0.70 2.61 18.72
CA LYS A 122 -2.11 2.83 19.02
C LYS A 122 -3.03 2.05 18.09
N ILE A 123 -2.75 2.06 16.79
CA ILE A 123 -3.52 1.28 15.81
C ILE A 123 -3.47 -0.20 16.17
N LYS A 124 -2.29 -0.75 16.46
CA LYS A 124 -2.13 -2.16 16.85
C LYS A 124 -2.95 -2.52 18.08
N LYS A 125 -2.99 -1.63 19.07
CA LYS A 125 -3.74 -1.86 20.32
C LYS A 125 -5.25 -1.94 20.09
N ASP A 126 -5.77 -1.13 19.17
CA ASP A 126 -7.21 -0.96 18.98
C ASP A 126 -7.76 -1.81 17.82
N SER A 127 -6.90 -2.57 17.13
CA SER A 127 -7.26 -3.39 15.96
C SER A 127 -7.43 -4.87 16.31
N ASN A 128 -8.33 -5.54 15.58
CA ASN A 128 -8.50 -6.99 15.60
C ASN A 128 -7.80 -7.68 14.42
N PHE A 129 -7.72 -6.98 13.28
CA PHE A 129 -7.06 -7.44 12.07
C PHE A 129 -6.26 -6.30 11.46
N ILE A 130 -4.97 -6.54 11.18
CA ILE A 130 -4.09 -5.57 10.54
C ILE A 130 -3.47 -6.19 9.30
N PHE A 131 -3.74 -5.57 8.14
CA PHE A 131 -2.97 -5.78 6.93
C PHE A 131 -1.97 -4.65 6.78
N LEU A 132 -0.69 -4.97 6.64
CA LEU A 132 0.41 -4.01 6.53
C LEU A 132 1.10 -4.08 5.16
N ASP A 133 1.21 -2.94 4.49
CA ASP A 133 2.16 -2.68 3.40
C ASP A 133 3.22 -1.70 3.95
N PRO A 134 4.44 -2.16 4.28
CA PRO A 134 5.36 -1.36 5.09
C PRO A 134 6.16 -0.32 4.32
N GLN A 135 5.94 -0.16 3.02
CA GLN A 135 6.78 0.64 2.13
C GLN A 135 7.18 2.02 2.69
N GLY A 136 6.23 2.77 3.25
CA GLY A 136 6.49 4.12 3.77
C GLY A 136 7.29 4.14 5.06
N PHE A 137 7.28 3.07 5.85
CA PHE A 137 8.13 2.95 7.03
C PHE A 137 9.61 2.73 6.67
N LEU A 138 9.87 2.16 5.50
CA LEU A 138 11.21 1.82 5.01
C LEU A 138 11.83 2.91 4.14
N ARG A 139 11.01 3.73 3.49
CA ARG A 139 11.46 4.76 2.55
C ARG A 139 12.17 5.89 3.27
N ARG A 140 13.34 6.25 2.74
CA ARG A 140 14.10 7.45 3.07
C ARG A 140 14.45 8.20 1.79
N LYS A 141 14.92 9.42 1.90
CA LYS A 141 15.38 10.20 0.75
C LYS A 141 16.83 10.66 0.94
N ASP A 142 17.57 10.68 -0.14
CA ASP A 142 18.90 11.24 -0.18
C ASP A 142 18.87 12.79 -0.34
N THR A 143 20.04 13.39 -0.45
CA THR A 143 20.20 14.86 -0.63
C THR A 143 19.65 15.39 -1.96
N LYS A 144 19.34 14.49 -2.92
CA LYS A 144 18.71 14.79 -4.22
C LYS A 144 17.25 14.41 -4.24
N ASN A 145 16.64 14.16 -3.08
CA ASN A 145 15.27 13.70 -2.90
C ASN A 145 14.95 12.31 -3.52
N LYS A 146 15.96 11.56 -3.97
CA LYS A 146 15.76 10.21 -4.48
C LYS A 146 15.42 9.28 -3.33
N ILE A 147 14.35 8.48 -3.52
CA ILE A 147 13.91 7.49 -2.53
C ILE A 147 14.83 6.27 -2.57
N TYR A 148 15.20 5.81 -1.37
CA TYR A 148 15.85 4.52 -1.13
C TYR A 148 15.18 3.83 0.07
N LEU A 149 15.45 2.54 0.25
CA LEU A 149 14.97 1.76 1.39
C LEU A 149 16.06 1.67 2.46
N GLU A 150 15.67 1.78 3.72
CA GLU A 150 16.54 1.68 4.88
C GLU A 150 16.03 0.60 5.82
N LYS A 151 16.97 -0.12 6.44
CA LYS A 151 16.67 -1.13 7.46
C LYS A 151 15.95 -0.51 8.65
N THR A 152 15.01 -1.25 9.19
CA THR A 152 14.24 -0.82 10.37
C THR A 152 14.05 -1.99 11.34
N ASP A 153 13.94 -1.67 12.62
CA ASP A 153 13.61 -2.62 13.70
C ASP A 153 12.19 -2.30 14.23
N MET A 154 11.21 -2.33 13.34
CA MET A 154 9.80 -2.14 13.70
C MET A 154 9.28 -3.32 14.52
N ASN A 155 8.48 -3.01 15.54
CA ASN A 155 7.70 -4.00 16.24
C ASN A 155 6.48 -4.42 15.39
N LEU A 156 6.59 -5.56 14.70
CA LEU A 156 5.55 -6.12 13.84
C LEU A 156 4.58 -7.07 14.58
N SER A 157 4.66 -7.17 15.90
CA SER A 157 3.71 -7.97 16.68
C SER A 157 2.28 -7.49 16.45
N SER A 158 1.32 -8.39 16.45
CA SER A 158 -0.11 -8.13 16.16
C SER A 158 -0.44 -7.76 14.70
N VAL A 159 0.52 -7.79 13.78
CA VAL A 159 0.24 -7.69 12.34
C VAL A 159 -0.28 -9.03 11.84
N SER A 160 -1.52 -9.08 11.33
CA SER A 160 -2.16 -10.30 10.87
C SER A 160 -1.64 -10.76 9.50
N ALA A 161 -1.40 -9.81 8.61
CA ALA A 161 -0.84 -10.06 7.30
C ALA A 161 0.07 -8.91 6.85
N ILE A 162 1.15 -9.24 6.17
CA ILE A 162 2.07 -8.27 5.56
C ILE A 162 2.26 -8.58 4.08
N LYS A 163 2.20 -7.54 3.22
CA LYS A 163 2.63 -7.64 1.82
C LYS A 163 3.95 -6.90 1.69
N ILE A 164 4.92 -7.55 1.05
CA ILE A 164 6.29 -7.04 1.00
C ILE A 164 6.95 -7.44 -0.33
N SER A 165 7.81 -6.58 -0.85
CA SER A 165 8.69 -6.89 -1.98
C SER A 165 10.00 -7.53 -1.48
N PRO A 166 10.83 -8.16 -2.37
CA PRO A 166 12.13 -8.70 -1.97
C PRO A 166 13.07 -7.66 -1.35
N ASP A 167 13.08 -6.42 -1.88
CA ASP A 167 13.93 -5.34 -1.36
C ASP A 167 13.47 -4.88 0.03
N GLU A 168 12.17 -4.78 0.24
CA GLU A 168 11.60 -4.44 1.55
C GLU A 168 11.82 -5.58 2.56
N LEU A 169 11.67 -6.84 2.14
CA LEU A 169 11.93 -8.01 2.99
C LEU A 169 13.38 -8.04 3.50
N GLU A 170 14.33 -7.69 2.62
CA GLU A 170 15.74 -7.58 2.98
C GLU A 170 15.98 -6.52 4.05
N CYS A 171 15.22 -5.43 4.06
CA CYS A 171 15.31 -4.39 5.08
C CYS A 171 14.94 -4.87 6.49
N PHE A 172 14.04 -5.87 6.59
CA PHE A 172 13.66 -6.45 7.88
C PHE A 172 14.48 -7.67 8.29
N THR A 173 14.98 -8.46 7.31
CA THR A 173 15.41 -9.83 7.58
C THR A 173 16.83 -10.14 7.09
N ASN A 174 17.41 -9.29 6.26
CA ASN A 174 18.64 -9.54 5.46
C ASN A 174 18.47 -10.70 4.43
N ASN A 175 17.25 -11.14 4.15
CA ASN A 175 16.90 -12.16 3.16
C ASN A 175 15.83 -11.62 2.21
N ARG A 176 15.77 -12.17 0.99
CA ARG A 176 14.88 -11.69 -0.09
C ARG A 176 13.84 -12.75 -0.53
N ASP A 177 13.75 -13.86 0.17
CA ASP A 177 13.09 -15.08 -0.23
C ASP A 177 12.29 -15.75 0.91
N ALA A 178 12.03 -17.05 0.78
CA ALA A 178 11.27 -17.85 1.73
C ALA A 178 11.87 -17.84 3.15
N ASP A 179 13.19 -17.72 3.28
CA ASP A 179 13.84 -17.66 4.59
C ASP A 179 13.49 -16.35 5.31
N GLY A 180 13.44 -15.23 4.56
CA GLY A 180 12.96 -13.95 5.06
C GLY A 180 11.48 -14.00 5.46
N MET A 181 10.62 -14.63 4.64
CA MET A 181 9.21 -14.82 4.99
C MET A 181 9.07 -15.63 6.29
N SER A 182 9.82 -16.71 6.42
CA SER A 182 9.82 -17.56 7.62
C SER A 182 10.31 -16.81 8.86
N TYR A 183 11.29 -15.90 8.69
CA TYR A 183 11.74 -15.03 9.77
C TYR A 183 10.62 -14.12 10.27
N LEU A 184 9.89 -13.45 9.36
CA LEU A 184 8.76 -12.59 9.72
C LEU A 184 7.64 -13.39 10.40
N GLN A 185 7.34 -14.61 9.92
CA GLN A 185 6.34 -15.47 10.55
C GLN A 185 6.75 -15.83 12.00
N LYS A 186 8.02 -16.16 12.23
CA LYS A 186 8.56 -16.40 13.59
C LYS A 186 8.50 -15.16 14.50
N LYS A 187 8.44 -13.95 13.94
CA LYS A 187 8.21 -12.69 14.67
C LYS A 187 6.72 -12.46 14.99
N GLY A 188 5.83 -13.37 14.62
CA GLY A 188 4.42 -13.36 15.00
C GLY A 188 3.46 -12.91 13.90
N ILE A 189 3.91 -12.71 12.66
CA ILE A 189 3.04 -12.40 11.53
C ILE A 189 2.46 -13.70 11.00
N GLU A 190 1.13 -13.85 11.01
CA GLU A 190 0.48 -15.09 10.58
C GLU A 190 0.64 -15.34 9.06
N ASN A 191 0.54 -14.29 8.27
CA ASN A 191 0.47 -14.36 6.82
C ASN A 191 1.47 -13.39 6.18
N VAL A 192 2.48 -13.94 5.50
CA VAL A 192 3.51 -13.15 4.81
C VAL A 192 3.34 -13.31 3.31
N ILE A 193 3.10 -12.20 2.61
CA ILE A 193 2.92 -12.18 1.15
C ILE A 193 4.14 -11.51 0.53
N LEU A 194 4.88 -12.25 -0.28
CA LEU A 194 6.02 -11.75 -1.05
C LEU A 194 5.60 -11.53 -2.49
N THR A 195 5.61 -10.27 -2.93
CA THR A 195 5.31 -9.88 -4.30
C THR A 195 6.59 -9.63 -5.07
N ASN A 196 6.94 -10.51 -6.00
CA ASN A 196 8.14 -10.40 -6.83
C ASN A 196 7.78 -10.48 -8.31
N LYS A 197 7.58 -9.34 -8.96
CA LYS A 197 7.13 -9.23 -10.35
C LYS A 197 5.85 -10.04 -10.58
N GLN A 198 5.93 -11.10 -11.39
CA GLN A 198 4.80 -12.00 -11.70
C GLN A 198 4.54 -13.02 -10.59
N ASN A 199 5.52 -13.30 -9.74
CA ASN A 199 5.38 -14.28 -8.67
C ASN A 199 4.82 -13.62 -7.41
N ILE A 200 3.72 -14.16 -6.91
CA ILE A 200 3.15 -13.77 -5.62
C ILE A 200 3.12 -15.02 -4.74
N SER A 201 3.92 -15.02 -3.69
CA SER A 201 4.03 -16.12 -2.74
C SER A 201 3.42 -15.73 -1.40
N LEU A 202 2.63 -16.62 -0.82
CA LEU A 202 2.03 -16.49 0.50
C LEU A 202 2.58 -17.58 1.41
N LEU A 203 3.22 -17.20 2.50
CA LEU A 203 3.52 -18.11 3.61
C LEU A 203 2.41 -17.99 4.65
N SER A 204 1.71 -19.09 4.91
CA SER A 204 0.66 -19.19 5.92
C SER A 204 0.69 -20.59 6.54
N LYS A 205 0.64 -20.70 7.88
CA LYS A 205 0.67 -21.98 8.61
C LYS A 205 1.79 -22.91 8.12
N ASP A 206 3.01 -22.36 7.97
CA ASP A 206 4.24 -23.05 7.52
C ASP A 206 4.17 -23.64 6.10
N LYS A 207 3.19 -23.22 5.30
CA LYS A 207 3.05 -23.62 3.89
C LYS A 207 3.18 -22.40 2.98
N ILE A 208 3.91 -22.59 1.89
CA ILE A 208 4.05 -21.59 0.84
C ILE A 208 3.11 -21.94 -0.31
N TYR A 209 2.28 -20.98 -0.69
CA TYR A 209 1.42 -21.02 -1.87
C TYR A 209 1.91 -19.94 -2.83
N THR A 210 2.02 -20.29 -4.11
CA THR A 210 2.48 -19.31 -5.12
C THR A 210 1.48 -19.25 -6.25
N ILE A 211 1.14 -18.03 -6.66
CA ILE A 211 0.47 -17.75 -7.92
C ILE A 211 1.45 -17.07 -8.87
N LEU A 212 1.35 -17.42 -10.14
CA LEU A 212 2.13 -16.84 -11.21
C LEU A 212 1.18 -16.04 -12.11
N LEU A 213 1.37 -14.73 -12.14
CA LEU A 213 0.67 -13.87 -13.08
C LEU A 213 1.27 -14.04 -14.49
N PRO A 214 0.47 -13.87 -15.54
CA PRO A 214 0.99 -13.93 -16.91
C PRO A 214 2.05 -12.86 -17.17
N ASP A 215 2.92 -13.10 -18.12
CA ASP A 215 3.87 -12.12 -18.59
C ASP A 215 3.14 -11.05 -19.41
N LEU A 216 3.16 -9.82 -18.91
CA LEU A 216 2.47 -8.69 -19.51
C LEU A 216 3.46 -7.61 -19.87
N GLU A 217 3.25 -6.96 -21.00
CA GLU A 217 3.92 -5.71 -21.31
C GLU A 217 3.45 -4.62 -20.34
N LEU A 218 4.33 -4.26 -19.40
CA LEU A 218 4.01 -3.32 -18.33
C LEU A 218 4.10 -1.88 -18.86
N PHE A 219 3.01 -1.13 -18.71
CA PHE A 219 2.97 0.28 -19.05
C PHE A 219 3.23 1.17 -17.82
N ASP A 220 2.42 1.01 -16.78
CA ASP A 220 2.57 1.68 -15.50
C ASP A 220 2.12 0.74 -14.38
N THR A 221 2.99 0.48 -13.41
CA THR A 221 2.72 -0.41 -12.28
C THR A 221 2.31 0.34 -11.01
N THR A 222 2.17 1.69 -11.08
CA THR A 222 1.82 2.52 -9.92
C THR A 222 0.43 2.15 -9.39
N GLY A 223 0.33 1.93 -8.08
CA GLY A 223 -0.92 1.59 -7.40
C GLY A 223 -1.36 0.11 -7.51
N VAL A 224 -0.70 -0.72 -8.33
CA VAL A 224 -1.08 -2.15 -8.47
C VAL A 224 -0.88 -2.90 -7.15
N GLY A 225 0.20 -2.60 -6.41
CA GLY A 225 0.44 -3.14 -5.09
C GLY A 225 -0.64 -2.74 -4.08
N ASP A 226 -1.14 -1.51 -4.17
CA ASP A 226 -2.20 -0.99 -3.29
C ASP A 226 -3.56 -1.63 -3.63
N ILE A 227 -3.85 -1.83 -4.93
CA ILE A 227 -5.04 -2.56 -5.40
C ILE A 227 -4.99 -4.00 -4.87
N PHE A 228 -3.85 -4.68 -4.99
CA PHE A 228 -3.65 -6.01 -4.42
C PHE A 228 -3.91 -6.02 -2.90
N SER A 229 -3.27 -5.09 -2.16
CA SER A 229 -3.38 -5.00 -0.70
C SER A 229 -4.82 -4.80 -0.24
N ALA A 230 -5.55 -3.88 -0.85
CA ALA A 230 -6.95 -3.63 -0.54
C ALA A 230 -7.83 -4.84 -0.87
N THR A 231 -7.62 -5.46 -2.03
CA THR A 231 -8.40 -6.64 -2.44
C THR A 231 -8.17 -7.81 -1.51
N PHE A 232 -6.91 -8.11 -1.17
CA PHE A 232 -6.58 -9.17 -0.23
C PHE A 232 -7.19 -8.93 1.14
N CYS A 233 -6.99 -7.72 1.69
CA CYS A 233 -7.51 -7.32 2.99
C CYS A 233 -9.04 -7.46 3.06
N CYS A 234 -9.77 -6.89 2.10
CA CYS A 234 -11.23 -6.96 2.03
C CYS A 234 -11.73 -8.40 1.89
N THR A 235 -11.08 -9.19 1.06
CA THR A 235 -11.48 -10.59 0.85
C THR A 235 -11.25 -11.43 2.12
N MET A 236 -10.12 -11.23 2.80
CA MET A 236 -9.86 -11.90 4.09
C MET A 236 -10.91 -11.56 5.14
N ILE A 237 -11.27 -10.27 5.27
CA ILE A 237 -12.27 -9.83 6.24
C ILE A 237 -13.64 -10.43 5.94
N LYS A 238 -14.00 -10.58 4.66
CA LYS A 238 -15.33 -11.00 4.24
C LYS A 238 -15.50 -12.52 4.20
N GLU A 239 -14.52 -13.21 3.65
CA GLU A 239 -14.63 -14.64 3.33
C GLU A 239 -13.84 -15.52 4.32
N ASN A 240 -12.87 -14.95 5.04
CA ASN A 240 -11.94 -15.68 5.93
C ASN A 240 -11.26 -16.88 5.25
N ASP A 241 -11.01 -16.77 3.95
CA ASP A 241 -10.32 -17.76 3.11
C ASP A 241 -9.09 -17.12 2.49
N ILE A 242 -7.91 -17.55 2.99
CA ILE A 242 -6.63 -16.95 2.59
C ILE A 242 -6.23 -17.27 1.15
N LEU A 243 -6.58 -18.46 0.65
CA LEU A 243 -6.24 -18.85 -0.71
C LEU A 243 -7.16 -18.17 -1.72
N TRP A 244 -8.42 -18.00 -1.36
CA TRP A 244 -9.34 -17.16 -2.14
C TRP A 244 -8.88 -15.71 -2.15
N ALA A 245 -8.50 -15.15 -1.00
CA ALA A 245 -7.98 -13.80 -0.91
C ALA A 245 -6.73 -13.59 -1.78
N LEU A 246 -5.78 -14.55 -1.75
CA LEU A 246 -4.59 -14.51 -2.59
C LEU A 246 -4.94 -14.52 -4.08
N SER A 247 -5.80 -15.45 -4.49
CA SER A 247 -6.18 -15.64 -5.90
C SER A 247 -6.95 -14.41 -6.42
N PHE A 248 -7.90 -13.91 -5.65
CA PHE A 248 -8.73 -12.77 -6.03
C PHE A 248 -7.90 -11.48 -6.10
N ALA A 249 -6.99 -11.26 -5.13
CA ALA A 249 -6.08 -10.13 -5.15
C ALA A 249 -5.08 -10.19 -6.32
N GLY A 250 -4.59 -11.37 -6.65
CA GLY A 250 -3.77 -11.60 -7.85
C GLY A 250 -4.51 -11.25 -9.13
N GLY A 251 -5.78 -11.70 -9.25
CA GLY A 251 -6.65 -11.36 -10.38
C GLY A 251 -6.92 -9.85 -10.50
N ALA A 252 -7.15 -9.16 -9.39
CA ALA A 252 -7.33 -7.70 -9.39
C ALA A 252 -6.05 -6.96 -9.83
N ALA A 253 -4.88 -7.40 -9.35
CA ALA A 253 -3.59 -6.86 -9.77
C ALA A 253 -3.34 -7.08 -11.27
N GLN A 254 -3.65 -8.28 -11.77
CA GLN A 254 -3.56 -8.60 -13.19
C GLN A 254 -4.48 -7.70 -14.03
N ALA A 255 -5.75 -7.56 -13.65
CA ALA A 255 -6.71 -6.71 -14.36
C ALA A 255 -6.25 -5.25 -14.42
N ALA A 256 -5.68 -4.74 -13.31
CA ALA A 256 -5.10 -3.40 -13.26
C ALA A 256 -3.91 -3.24 -14.24
N LEU A 257 -3.03 -4.23 -14.33
CA LEU A 257 -1.89 -4.23 -15.26
C LEU A 257 -2.34 -4.33 -16.72
N GLU A 258 -3.31 -5.20 -17.02
CA GLU A 258 -3.86 -5.39 -18.38
C GLU A 258 -4.61 -4.16 -18.90
N SER A 259 -5.14 -3.33 -18.01
CA SER A 259 -5.92 -2.13 -18.39
C SER A 259 -5.13 -1.12 -19.22
N LYS A 260 -3.79 -1.11 -19.12
CA LYS A 260 -2.87 -0.13 -19.73
C LYS A 260 -3.25 1.33 -19.42
N ARG A 261 -4.01 1.55 -18.33
CA ARG A 261 -4.44 2.87 -17.87
C ARG A 261 -3.44 3.45 -16.87
N ILE A 262 -3.53 4.75 -16.62
CA ILE A 262 -2.68 5.47 -15.69
C ILE A 262 -3.49 5.91 -14.47
N GLY A 263 -2.84 5.94 -13.31
CA GLY A 263 -3.46 6.41 -12.08
C GLY A 263 -4.66 5.58 -11.65
N LEU A 264 -5.67 6.22 -11.07
CA LEU A 264 -6.83 5.56 -10.48
C LEU A 264 -7.78 4.88 -11.48
N GLU A 265 -7.64 5.16 -12.76
CA GLU A 265 -8.42 4.49 -13.82
C GLU A 265 -8.11 2.99 -13.95
N LYS A 266 -7.03 2.51 -13.32
CA LYS A 266 -6.67 1.08 -13.26
C LYS A 266 -7.54 0.26 -12.33
N ILE A 267 -8.22 0.90 -11.39
CA ILE A 267 -9.05 0.18 -10.42
C ILE A 267 -10.13 -0.57 -11.19
N PRO A 268 -10.18 -1.92 -11.08
CA PRO A 268 -11.08 -2.75 -11.87
C PRO A 268 -12.55 -2.64 -11.44
#